data_4078f472c00d9e6c6854053f2f299cd0
#
_entry.id   4078f472c00d9e6c6854053f2f299cd0
#
_cell.length_a   1.000
_cell.length_b   1.000
_cell.length_c   1.000
_cell.angle_alpha   90.00
_cell.angle_beta   90.00
_cell.angle_gamma   90.00
#
_symmetry.space_group_name_H-M   'P 1'
#
loop_
_entity.id
_entity.type
_entity.pdbx_description
1 polymer ?
#
loop_
_entity_poly.entity_id
_entity_poly.type
_entity_poly.pdbx_seq_one_letter_code
_entity_poly.pdbx_strand_id
1 'polypeptide(L)'
;ASLTGDDQLRQRVAFALSQIFVISQNNDELEHKPLALSNYYDMLLKHAFGNYRELLEQVTLSPAMGEYLDLRGNRKADGQIRPNENYAREILQLFSIGLDKLNPDGTLKQGADGMPIPTYDQDVIIGFARALTGWDYHQKGTDPNPPPDFQNPMTLIPDFHEEGKMPGKQYSKLLFDGITLQPERSGWQDLQDSLNVIFRHPNVGPF
;
A
#
# COMPACT_ATOMS: atom_id res chain seq x y z
N ALA A 1 16.66 12.90 21.27
CA ALA A 1 17.15 12.98 19.89
C ALA A 1 16.30 13.95 19.05
N SER A 2 14.98 13.83 19.06
CA SER A 2 14.08 14.65 18.21
C SER A 2 14.06 16.16 18.52
N LEU A 3 14.52 16.59 19.69
CA LEU A 3 14.53 18.01 20.09
C LEU A 3 15.91 18.66 20.06
N THR A 4 17.00 17.88 20.10
CA THR A 4 18.38 18.40 20.26
C THR A 4 19.38 17.74 19.31
N GLY A 5 18.96 16.85 18.42
CA GLY A 5 19.83 16.21 17.44
C GLY A 5 20.18 17.13 16.26
N ASP A 6 21.28 16.86 15.60
CA ASP A 6 21.75 17.61 14.42
C ASP A 6 20.86 17.40 13.18
N ASP A 7 20.01 16.37 13.19
CA ASP A 7 19.11 15.98 12.09
C ASP A 7 17.64 16.37 12.30
N GLN A 8 17.38 17.43 13.07
CA GLN A 8 16.02 17.84 13.47
C GLN A 8 15.04 17.99 12.32
N LEU A 9 15.47 18.53 11.18
CA LEU A 9 14.60 18.67 10.02
C LEU A 9 14.12 17.30 9.52
N ARG A 10 15.02 16.32 9.43
CA ARG A 10 14.67 14.94 9.05
C ARG A 10 13.68 14.32 10.03
N GLN A 11 13.88 14.51 11.33
CA GLN A 11 12.98 14.01 12.37
C GLN A 11 11.59 14.61 12.25
N ARG A 12 11.48 15.90 11.96
CA ARG A 12 10.19 16.59 11.78
C ARG A 12 9.47 16.15 10.51
N VAL A 13 10.21 15.96 9.42
CA VAL A 13 9.63 15.44 8.17
C VAL A 13 9.16 14.00 8.38
N ALA A 14 9.96 13.13 9.00
CA ALA A 14 9.52 11.76 9.31
C ALA A 14 8.31 11.73 10.23
N PHE A 15 8.22 12.64 11.20
CA PHE A 15 7.03 12.79 12.05
C PHE A 15 5.81 13.20 11.22
N ALA A 16 5.94 14.15 10.29
CA ALA A 16 4.85 14.51 9.38
C ALA A 16 4.43 13.34 8.50
N LEU A 17 5.39 12.60 7.95
CA LEU A 17 5.12 11.38 7.16
C LEU A 17 4.39 10.31 8.00
N SER A 18 4.73 10.15 9.29
CA SER A 18 4.04 9.20 10.17
C SER A 18 2.60 9.58 10.49
N GLN A 19 2.19 10.82 10.25
CA GLN A 19 0.79 11.25 10.37
C GLN A 19 -0.01 10.95 9.09
N ILE A 20 0.67 10.75 7.95
CA ILE A 20 0.07 10.34 6.68
C ILE A 20 0.06 8.81 6.60
N PHE A 21 1.23 8.19 6.70
CA PHE A 21 1.44 6.74 6.66
C PHE A 21 1.32 6.15 8.07
N VAL A 22 0.14 6.24 8.63
CA VAL A 22 -0.10 5.91 10.04
C VAL A 22 -0.11 4.41 10.31
N ILE A 23 0.55 4.01 11.40
CA ILE A 23 0.34 2.73 12.09
C ILE A 23 0.14 3.01 13.58
N SER A 24 -0.48 2.10 14.31
CA SER A 24 -0.77 2.28 15.73
C SER A 24 -0.34 1.08 16.56
N GLN A 25 0.27 1.35 17.72
CA GLN A 25 0.52 0.33 18.73
C GLN A 25 -0.75 -0.24 19.38
N ASN A 26 -1.90 0.42 19.20
CA ASN A 26 -3.19 -0.06 19.69
C ASN A 26 -3.82 -1.12 18.76
N ASN A 27 -3.12 -1.49 17.70
CA ASN A 27 -3.48 -2.64 16.87
C ASN A 27 -3.04 -3.92 17.58
N ASP A 28 -3.91 -4.91 17.68
CA ASP A 28 -3.68 -6.16 18.42
C ASP A 28 -2.39 -6.89 17.97
N GLU A 29 -2.06 -6.82 16.68
CA GLU A 29 -0.87 -7.44 16.09
C GLU A 29 0.42 -6.66 16.38
N LEU A 30 0.34 -5.36 16.67
CA LEU A 30 1.48 -4.47 16.88
C LEU A 30 1.69 -4.06 18.35
N GLU A 31 0.72 -4.31 19.25
CA GLU A 31 0.71 -3.83 20.63
C GLU A 31 1.99 -4.17 21.40
N HIS A 32 2.50 -5.38 21.23
CA HIS A 32 3.69 -5.85 21.95
C HIS A 32 4.94 -5.96 21.06
N LYS A 33 4.98 -5.21 19.95
CA LYS A 33 6.06 -5.29 18.96
C LYS A 33 6.79 -3.96 18.76
N PRO A 34 7.48 -3.43 19.79
CA PRO A 34 8.13 -2.12 19.70
C PRO A 34 9.20 -2.04 18.59
N LEU A 35 9.84 -3.16 18.23
CA LEU A 35 10.77 -3.23 17.11
C LEU A 35 10.08 -3.01 15.76
N ALA A 36 8.85 -3.47 15.59
CA ALA A 36 8.07 -3.22 14.37
C ALA A 36 7.84 -1.72 14.18
N LEU A 37 7.41 -1.04 15.25
CA LEU A 37 7.11 0.39 15.23
C LEU A 37 8.39 1.24 15.01
N SER A 38 9.49 0.89 15.68
CA SER A 38 10.76 1.60 15.52
C SER A 38 11.36 1.41 14.13
N ASN A 39 11.38 0.19 13.60
CA ASN A 39 11.85 -0.08 12.23
C ASN A 39 11.01 0.63 11.17
N TYR A 40 9.70 0.70 11.37
CA TYR A 40 8.81 1.46 10.49
C TYR A 40 9.16 2.95 10.52
N TYR A 41 9.36 3.54 11.70
CA TYR A 41 9.75 4.94 11.82
C TYR A 41 11.14 5.22 11.23
N ASP A 42 12.10 4.32 11.42
CA ASP A 42 13.44 4.42 10.82
C ASP A 42 13.37 4.36 9.27
N MET A 43 12.47 3.58 8.71
CA MET A 43 12.19 3.59 7.27
C MET A 43 11.68 4.96 6.82
N LEU A 44 10.73 5.59 7.53
CA LEU A 44 10.26 6.95 7.23
C LEU A 44 11.37 7.99 7.33
N LEU A 45 12.25 7.90 8.36
CA LEU A 45 13.44 8.74 8.50
C LEU A 45 14.38 8.62 7.31
N LYS A 46 14.64 7.41 6.85
CA LYS A 46 15.50 7.12 5.69
C LYS A 46 14.96 7.78 4.42
N HIS A 47 13.66 7.75 4.22
CA HIS A 47 12.99 8.26 3.01
C HIS A 47 12.44 9.69 3.15
N ALA A 48 12.72 10.39 4.26
CA ALA A 48 12.17 11.71 4.56
C ALA A 48 12.42 12.79 3.49
N PHE A 49 13.52 12.67 2.72
CA PHE A 49 13.86 13.57 1.60
C PHE A 49 14.01 12.81 0.28
N GLY A 50 13.43 11.62 0.22
CA GLY A 50 13.47 10.75 -0.95
C GLY A 50 12.35 11.01 -1.94
N ASN A 51 12.22 10.08 -2.87
CA ASN A 51 11.13 10.09 -3.85
C ASN A 51 9.86 9.46 -3.24
N TYR A 52 8.72 10.11 -3.44
CA TYR A 52 7.43 9.64 -2.92
C TYR A 52 7.05 8.24 -3.42
N ARG A 53 7.32 7.93 -4.70
CA ARG A 53 7.06 6.62 -5.28
C ARG A 53 7.85 5.50 -4.57
N GLU A 54 9.12 5.78 -4.23
CA GLU A 54 9.97 4.86 -3.48
C GLU A 54 9.48 4.71 -2.04
N LEU A 55 9.12 5.83 -1.39
CA LEU A 55 8.53 5.79 -0.05
C LEU A 55 7.26 4.95 -0.03
N LEU A 56 6.37 5.12 -1.00
CA LEU A 56 5.12 4.36 -1.09
C LEU A 56 5.37 2.85 -1.24
N GLU A 57 6.41 2.46 -1.99
CA GLU A 57 6.85 1.06 -2.09
C GLU A 57 7.36 0.52 -0.75
N GLN A 58 8.20 1.28 -0.05
CA GLN A 58 8.71 0.86 1.26
C GLN A 58 7.60 0.75 2.31
N VAL A 59 6.62 1.65 2.29
CA VAL A 59 5.43 1.58 3.14
C VAL A 59 4.61 0.32 2.80
N THR A 60 4.37 0.05 1.51
CA THR A 60 3.63 -1.13 1.04
C THR A 60 4.30 -2.43 1.50
N LEU A 61 5.63 -2.51 1.39
CA LEU A 61 6.39 -3.71 1.73
C LEU A 61 6.77 -3.80 3.21
N SER A 62 6.44 -2.79 4.01
CA SER A 62 6.69 -2.85 5.45
C SER A 62 5.81 -3.89 6.13
N PRO A 63 6.39 -4.84 6.87
CA PRO A 63 5.60 -5.83 7.60
C PRO A 63 4.73 -5.21 8.70
N ALA A 64 5.14 -4.09 9.29
CA ALA A 64 4.32 -3.36 10.27
C ALA A 64 3.05 -2.78 9.63
N MET A 65 3.17 -2.19 8.43
CA MET A 65 2.02 -1.73 7.65
C MET A 65 1.19 -2.91 7.14
N GLY A 66 1.85 -4.00 6.72
CA GLY A 66 1.19 -5.23 6.28
C GLY A 66 0.29 -5.84 7.34
N GLU A 67 0.70 -5.82 8.62
CA GLU A 67 -0.14 -6.21 9.75
C GLU A 67 -1.23 -5.20 10.05
N TYR A 68 -0.91 -3.92 10.02
CA TYR A 68 -1.83 -2.86 10.40
C TYR A 68 -3.05 -2.77 9.48
N LEU A 69 -2.86 -3.01 8.18
CA LEU A 69 -3.90 -2.90 7.14
C LEU A 69 -4.17 -4.21 6.39
N ASP A 70 -3.87 -5.35 6.97
CA ASP A 70 -4.19 -6.69 6.46
C ASP A 70 -3.62 -7.02 5.07
N LEU A 71 -2.51 -6.37 4.68
CA LEU A 71 -1.82 -6.70 3.44
C LEU A 71 -0.98 -7.98 3.60
N ARG A 72 -0.38 -8.17 4.78
CA ARG A 72 0.35 -9.40 5.07
C ARG A 72 -0.57 -10.61 5.04
N GLY A 73 -0.15 -11.65 4.33
CA GLY A 73 -0.93 -12.88 4.18
C GLY A 73 -2.19 -12.75 3.35
N ASN A 74 -2.42 -11.57 2.72
CA ASN A 74 -3.52 -11.39 1.78
C ASN A 74 -3.31 -12.25 0.54
N ARG A 75 -4.29 -13.08 0.20
CA ARG A 75 -4.17 -14.14 -0.82
C ARG A 75 -5.17 -13.95 -1.93
N LYS A 76 -4.83 -14.56 -3.10
CA LYS A 76 -5.75 -14.70 -4.22
C LYS A 76 -7.06 -15.31 -3.80
N ALA A 77 -8.10 -15.02 -4.57
CA ALA A 77 -9.42 -15.59 -4.34
C ALA A 77 -9.40 -17.13 -4.42
N ASP A 78 -10.01 -17.78 -3.43
CA ASP A 78 -10.20 -19.23 -3.39
C ASP A 78 -11.59 -19.57 -2.82
N GLY A 79 -12.43 -20.16 -3.63
CA GLY A 79 -13.81 -20.49 -3.27
C GLY A 79 -14.59 -19.25 -2.81
N GLN A 80 -14.85 -19.14 -1.50
CA GLN A 80 -15.54 -17.99 -0.90
C GLN A 80 -14.58 -16.92 -0.36
N ILE A 81 -13.28 -17.22 -0.30
CA ILE A 81 -12.25 -16.26 0.15
C ILE A 81 -12.02 -15.25 -0.97
N ARG A 82 -12.03 -13.97 -0.61
CA ARG A 82 -11.70 -12.86 -1.50
C ARG A 82 -10.47 -12.13 -0.97
N PRO A 83 -9.65 -11.52 -1.85
CA PRO A 83 -8.59 -10.63 -1.40
C PRO A 83 -9.13 -9.55 -0.46
N ASN A 84 -8.38 -9.27 0.61
CA ASN A 84 -8.71 -8.22 1.56
C ASN A 84 -8.49 -6.85 0.89
N GLU A 85 -9.47 -5.96 1.01
CA GLU A 85 -9.49 -4.65 0.37
C GLU A 85 -8.90 -3.53 1.27
N ASN A 86 -8.60 -3.81 2.54
CA ASN A 86 -8.25 -2.79 3.52
C ASN A 86 -7.05 -1.95 3.05
N TYR A 87 -5.91 -2.57 2.80
CA TYR A 87 -4.74 -1.85 2.30
C TYR A 87 -4.98 -1.17 0.95
N ALA A 88 -5.68 -1.84 0.03
CA ALA A 88 -6.00 -1.28 -1.28
C ALA A 88 -6.84 0.01 -1.16
N ARG A 89 -7.76 0.07 -0.23
CA ARG A 89 -8.56 1.25 0.07
C ARG A 89 -7.70 2.37 0.62
N GLU A 90 -6.87 2.06 1.61
CA GLU A 90 -6.09 3.09 2.31
C GLU A 90 -4.94 3.65 1.48
N ILE A 91 -4.29 2.83 0.65
CA ILE A 91 -3.25 3.35 -0.27
C ILE A 91 -3.82 4.36 -1.27
N LEU A 92 -5.09 4.21 -1.66
CA LEU A 92 -5.77 5.14 -2.56
C LEU A 92 -6.32 6.35 -1.80
N GLN A 93 -7.05 6.11 -0.69
CA GLN A 93 -7.81 7.13 0.02
C GLN A 93 -6.94 8.02 0.89
N LEU A 94 -6.10 7.42 1.76
CA LEU A 94 -5.34 8.16 2.78
C LEU A 94 -3.90 8.46 2.36
N PHE A 95 -3.31 7.59 1.56
CA PHE A 95 -1.87 7.69 1.30
C PHE A 95 -1.55 8.39 -0.02
N SER A 96 -2.47 8.52 -0.99
CA SER A 96 -2.03 8.97 -2.31
C SER A 96 -2.93 9.93 -3.08
N ILE A 97 -4.23 9.66 -3.25
CA ILE A 97 -5.06 10.40 -4.20
C ILE A 97 -6.37 10.93 -3.65
N GLY A 98 -6.81 10.44 -2.49
CA GLY A 98 -8.08 10.86 -1.88
C GLY A 98 -9.32 10.38 -2.63
N LEU A 99 -10.49 10.75 -2.13
CA LEU A 99 -11.77 10.28 -2.63
C LEU A 99 -12.25 11.05 -3.87
N ASP A 100 -11.91 12.33 -3.97
CA ASP A 100 -12.42 13.22 -5.00
C ASP A 100 -11.30 13.81 -5.86
N LYS A 101 -11.57 14.00 -7.16
CA LYS A 101 -10.63 14.63 -8.08
C LYS A 101 -10.40 16.10 -7.70
N LEU A 102 -9.12 16.50 -7.71
CA LEU A 102 -8.68 17.83 -7.35
C LEU A 102 -8.17 18.61 -8.58
N ASN A 103 -8.30 19.93 -8.50
CA ASN A 103 -7.57 20.87 -9.33
C ASN A 103 -6.12 20.98 -8.79
N PRO A 104 -5.17 21.53 -9.60
CA PRO A 104 -3.78 21.70 -9.14
C PRO A 104 -3.62 22.57 -7.88
N ASP A 105 -4.60 23.40 -7.57
CA ASP A 105 -4.64 24.25 -6.37
C ASP A 105 -5.28 23.56 -5.14
N GLY A 106 -5.62 22.27 -5.24
CA GLY A 106 -6.25 21.49 -4.16
C GLY A 106 -7.76 21.66 -4.04
N THR A 107 -8.42 22.49 -4.88
CA THR A 107 -9.87 22.60 -4.88
C THR A 107 -10.53 21.41 -5.57
N LEU A 108 -11.76 21.07 -5.13
CA LEU A 108 -12.51 19.95 -5.70
C LEU A 108 -12.88 20.20 -7.17
N LYS A 109 -12.69 19.18 -8.02
CA LYS A 109 -13.27 19.16 -9.35
C LYS A 109 -14.73 18.79 -9.27
N GLN A 110 -15.59 19.56 -9.94
CA GLN A 110 -17.03 19.31 -9.99
C GLN A 110 -17.45 18.79 -11.37
N GLY A 111 -18.40 17.87 -11.35
CA GLY A 111 -19.11 17.41 -12.54
C GLY A 111 -20.11 18.45 -13.07
N ALA A 112 -20.79 18.12 -14.17
CA ALA A 112 -21.82 18.95 -14.75
C ALA A 112 -23.05 19.17 -13.82
N ASP A 113 -23.23 18.28 -12.86
CA ASP A 113 -24.26 18.31 -11.80
C ASP A 113 -23.85 19.16 -10.57
N GLY A 114 -22.63 19.71 -10.57
CA GLY A 114 -22.07 20.46 -9.44
C GLY A 114 -21.54 19.59 -8.28
N MET A 115 -21.56 18.27 -8.42
CA MET A 115 -21.05 17.36 -7.39
C MET A 115 -19.55 17.07 -7.60
N PRO A 116 -18.79 16.77 -6.51
CA PRO A 116 -17.40 16.30 -6.64
C PRO A 116 -17.31 15.07 -7.54
N ILE A 117 -16.27 14.99 -8.32
CA ILE A 117 -16.00 13.84 -9.21
C ILE A 117 -15.15 12.84 -8.42
N PRO A 118 -15.62 11.61 -8.18
CA PRO A 118 -14.82 10.61 -7.48
C PRO A 118 -13.54 10.25 -8.25
N THR A 119 -12.47 9.94 -7.51
CA THR A 119 -11.18 9.50 -8.08
C THR A 119 -11.24 8.06 -8.57
N TYR A 120 -12.00 7.21 -7.91
CA TYR A 120 -12.14 5.79 -8.22
C TYR A 120 -13.49 5.28 -7.71
N ASP A 121 -13.83 4.07 -8.12
CA ASP A 121 -14.99 3.32 -7.68
C ASP A 121 -14.59 2.02 -6.95
N GLN A 122 -15.56 1.22 -6.56
CA GLN A 122 -15.35 -0.06 -5.87
C GLN A 122 -14.60 -1.09 -6.74
N ASP A 123 -14.79 -1.07 -8.05
CA ASP A 123 -14.13 -2.03 -8.95
C ASP A 123 -12.62 -1.78 -9.01
N VAL A 124 -12.19 -0.52 -8.92
CA VAL A 124 -10.78 -0.12 -8.81
C VAL A 124 -10.18 -0.65 -7.49
N ILE A 125 -10.88 -0.50 -6.36
CA ILE A 125 -10.41 -1.05 -5.08
C ILE A 125 -10.21 -2.56 -5.16
N ILE A 126 -11.18 -3.28 -5.72
CA ILE A 126 -11.09 -4.73 -5.93
C ILE A 126 -9.90 -5.08 -6.84
N GLY A 127 -9.66 -4.29 -7.89
CA GLY A 127 -8.53 -4.47 -8.80
C GLY A 127 -7.19 -4.34 -8.09
N PHE A 128 -7.02 -3.29 -7.28
CA PHE A 128 -5.81 -3.09 -6.45
C PHE A 128 -5.65 -4.17 -5.39
N ALA A 129 -6.73 -4.58 -4.72
CA ALA A 129 -6.68 -5.65 -3.72
C ALA A 129 -6.15 -6.95 -4.33
N ARG A 130 -6.55 -7.29 -5.56
CA ARG A 130 -6.04 -8.46 -6.31
C ARG A 130 -4.58 -8.29 -6.74
N ALA A 131 -4.22 -7.11 -7.25
CA ALA A 131 -2.87 -6.81 -7.69
C ALA A 131 -1.84 -6.87 -6.56
N LEU A 132 -2.28 -6.59 -5.33
CA LEU A 132 -1.43 -6.52 -4.13
C LEU A 132 -1.47 -7.80 -3.27
N THR A 133 -2.00 -8.92 -3.78
CA THR A 133 -1.95 -10.22 -3.08
C THR A 133 -0.56 -10.85 -3.09
N GLY A 134 -0.30 -11.75 -2.13
CA GLY A 134 0.88 -12.63 -2.13
C GLY A 134 2.02 -12.18 -1.23
N TRP A 135 1.89 -11.08 -0.50
CA TRP A 135 2.95 -10.55 0.37
C TRP A 135 2.87 -11.14 1.77
N ASP A 136 4.00 -11.59 2.29
CA ASP A 136 4.11 -12.12 3.66
C ASP A 136 5.50 -11.82 4.24
N TYR A 137 5.71 -12.10 5.52
CA TYR A 137 6.99 -11.90 6.18
C TYR A 137 8.16 -12.42 5.36
N HIS A 138 9.29 -11.74 5.48
CA HIS A 138 10.53 -12.22 4.88
C HIS A 138 10.89 -13.62 5.39
N GLN A 139 10.95 -14.57 4.46
CA GLN A 139 11.26 -15.96 4.79
C GLN A 139 12.78 -16.17 4.82
N LYS A 140 13.30 -16.57 5.98
CA LYS A 140 14.69 -16.98 6.14
C LYS A 140 14.80 -18.51 6.07
N GLY A 141 15.39 -19.01 5.01
CA GLY A 141 15.63 -20.45 4.85
C GLY A 141 14.38 -21.26 4.48
N THR A 142 14.32 -22.51 4.93
CA THR A 142 13.27 -23.48 4.56
C THR A 142 12.27 -23.75 5.69
N ASP A 143 12.24 -22.89 6.71
CA ASP A 143 11.26 -23.02 7.80
C ASP A 143 9.85 -22.75 7.24
N PRO A 144 8.92 -23.72 7.31
CA PRO A 144 7.56 -23.54 6.80
C PRO A 144 6.71 -22.60 7.67
N ASN A 145 7.19 -22.25 8.87
CA ASN A 145 6.49 -21.34 9.81
C ASN A 145 7.50 -20.42 10.51
N PRO A 146 8.19 -19.52 9.78
CA PRO A 146 9.19 -18.66 10.37
C PRO A 146 8.56 -17.68 11.36
N PRO A 147 9.30 -17.26 12.40
CA PRO A 147 8.83 -16.22 13.29
C PRO A 147 8.64 -14.91 12.51
N PRO A 148 7.72 -14.01 12.97
CA PRO A 148 7.51 -12.71 12.36
C PRO A 148 8.80 -11.90 12.20
N ASP A 149 9.10 -11.46 10.98
CA ASP A 149 10.24 -10.61 10.68
C ASP A 149 9.76 -9.18 10.41
N PHE A 150 9.99 -8.28 11.37
CA PHE A 150 9.65 -6.86 11.23
C PHE A 150 10.86 -5.99 10.81
N GLN A 151 12.01 -6.58 10.54
CA GLN A 151 13.22 -5.85 10.14
C GLN A 151 13.39 -5.78 8.62
N ASN A 152 12.98 -6.83 7.92
CA ASN A 152 13.11 -6.91 6.49
C ASN A 152 11.77 -6.65 5.79
N PRO A 153 11.78 -6.07 4.58
CA PRO A 153 10.58 -5.95 3.77
C PRO A 153 9.89 -7.29 3.54
N MET A 154 8.56 -7.28 3.44
CA MET A 154 7.79 -8.46 3.04
C MET A 154 8.29 -9.02 1.71
N THR A 155 8.19 -10.32 1.54
CA THR A 155 8.53 -11.03 0.31
C THR A 155 7.31 -11.62 -0.36
N LEU A 156 7.38 -11.76 -1.68
CA LEU A 156 6.32 -12.36 -2.47
C LEU A 156 6.32 -13.89 -2.28
N ILE A 157 5.15 -14.43 -1.97
CA ILE A 157 4.84 -15.86 -2.05
C ILE A 157 4.01 -16.07 -3.31
N PRO A 158 4.59 -16.59 -4.40
CA PRO A 158 3.91 -16.65 -5.70
C PRO A 158 2.58 -17.39 -5.67
N ASP A 159 2.48 -18.48 -4.90
CA ASP A 159 1.26 -19.29 -4.79
C ASP A 159 0.07 -18.52 -4.16
N PHE A 160 0.34 -17.44 -3.45
CA PHE A 160 -0.68 -16.59 -2.82
C PHE A 160 -1.11 -15.44 -3.72
N HIS A 161 -0.34 -15.15 -4.77
CA HIS A 161 -0.63 -14.05 -5.67
C HIS A 161 -1.76 -14.39 -6.64
N GLU A 162 -2.60 -13.38 -6.92
CA GLU A 162 -3.68 -13.46 -7.91
C GLU A 162 -3.11 -13.28 -9.33
N GLU A 163 -2.93 -14.37 -10.05
CA GLU A 163 -2.44 -14.35 -11.43
C GLU A 163 -3.51 -13.96 -12.47
N GLY A 164 -4.74 -13.71 -12.00
CA GLY A 164 -5.85 -13.36 -12.90
C GLY A 164 -6.44 -14.54 -13.67
N LYS A 165 -6.02 -15.76 -13.36
CA LYS A 165 -6.58 -16.99 -13.95
C LYS A 165 -7.30 -17.82 -12.89
N MET A 166 -8.61 -17.96 -13.03
CA MET A 166 -9.35 -19.09 -12.46
C MET A 166 -9.98 -19.88 -13.60
N PRO A 167 -10.12 -21.22 -13.49
CA PRO A 167 -10.85 -22.01 -14.45
C PRO A 167 -12.27 -21.45 -14.66
N GLY A 168 -12.53 -20.94 -15.85
CA GLY A 168 -13.85 -20.40 -16.24
C GLY A 168 -14.15 -18.96 -15.83
N LYS A 169 -13.22 -18.24 -15.18
CA LYS A 169 -13.37 -16.80 -14.85
C LYS A 169 -12.05 -16.08 -15.00
N GLN A 170 -12.05 -15.04 -15.81
CA GLN A 170 -10.94 -14.08 -15.87
C GLN A 170 -11.27 -12.95 -14.90
N TYR A 171 -10.48 -12.81 -13.83
CA TYR A 171 -10.60 -11.69 -12.92
C TYR A 171 -9.78 -10.52 -13.45
N SER A 172 -10.43 -9.40 -13.64
CA SER A 172 -9.80 -8.14 -14.00
C SER A 172 -9.11 -7.55 -12.77
N LYS A 173 -7.85 -7.12 -12.94
CA LYS A 173 -7.16 -6.23 -12.02
C LYS A 173 -7.28 -4.83 -12.60
N LEU A 174 -8.48 -4.26 -12.51
CA LEU A 174 -8.78 -2.91 -12.97
C LEU A 174 -8.07 -1.90 -12.07
N LEU A 175 -7.33 -1.00 -12.68
CA LEU A 175 -6.74 0.15 -12.03
C LEU A 175 -7.46 1.42 -12.49
N PHE A 176 -6.83 2.61 -12.35
CA PHE A 176 -7.44 3.86 -12.78
C PHE A 176 -7.58 3.99 -14.29
N ASP A 177 -8.54 4.80 -14.73
CA ASP A 177 -8.74 5.21 -16.12
C ASP A 177 -8.83 4.05 -17.14
N GLY A 178 -9.39 2.92 -16.69
CA GLY A 178 -9.56 1.72 -17.54
C GLY A 178 -8.29 0.90 -17.74
N ILE A 179 -7.19 1.24 -17.07
CA ILE A 179 -5.97 0.42 -17.09
C ILE A 179 -6.26 -0.90 -16.40
N THR A 180 -6.03 -2.00 -17.11
CA THR A 180 -6.18 -3.36 -16.58
C THR A 180 -4.86 -4.09 -16.68
N LEU A 181 -4.40 -4.67 -15.57
CA LEU A 181 -3.21 -5.51 -15.58
C LEU A 181 -3.51 -6.84 -16.27
N GLN A 182 -2.58 -7.26 -17.12
CA GLN A 182 -2.71 -8.52 -17.85
C GLN A 182 -2.63 -9.72 -16.89
N PRO A 183 -3.29 -10.84 -17.18
CA PRO A 183 -3.14 -12.07 -16.42
C PRO A 183 -1.71 -12.64 -16.53
N GLU A 184 -1.38 -13.60 -15.67
CA GLU A 184 -0.10 -14.32 -15.64
C GLU A 184 1.13 -13.45 -15.32
N ARG A 185 0.91 -12.38 -14.59
CA ARG A 185 1.99 -11.50 -14.12
C ARG A 185 2.41 -11.89 -12.71
N SER A 186 3.69 -11.71 -12.41
CA SER A 186 4.17 -11.86 -11.04
C SER A 186 3.66 -10.74 -10.14
N GLY A 187 3.52 -11.01 -8.84
CA GLY A 187 3.14 -9.98 -7.88
C GLY A 187 4.10 -8.79 -7.83
N TRP A 188 5.38 -8.98 -8.17
CA TRP A 188 6.33 -7.87 -8.33
C TRP A 188 5.97 -6.94 -9.47
N GLN A 189 5.62 -7.50 -10.63
CA GLN A 189 5.20 -6.69 -11.78
C GLN A 189 3.91 -5.92 -11.47
N ASP A 190 2.97 -6.59 -10.82
CA ASP A 190 1.69 -5.97 -10.46
C ASP A 190 1.87 -4.88 -9.39
N LEU A 191 2.72 -5.10 -8.39
CA LEU A 191 3.09 -4.08 -7.42
C LEU A 191 3.70 -2.84 -8.11
N GLN A 192 4.70 -3.04 -8.96
CA GLN A 192 5.39 -1.93 -9.63
C GLN A 192 4.42 -1.12 -10.49
N ASP A 193 3.59 -1.78 -11.28
CA ASP A 193 2.63 -1.08 -12.15
C ASP A 193 1.53 -0.41 -11.33
N SER A 194 1.01 -1.04 -10.27
CA SER A 194 0.05 -0.42 -9.36
C SER A 194 0.58 0.88 -8.76
N LEU A 195 1.80 0.84 -8.21
CA LEU A 195 2.42 2.02 -7.62
C LEU A 195 2.78 3.09 -8.68
N ASN A 196 3.16 2.68 -9.89
CA ASN A 196 3.43 3.61 -10.99
C ASN A 196 2.16 4.33 -11.48
N VAL A 197 1.03 3.61 -11.52
CA VAL A 197 -0.26 4.19 -11.90
C VAL A 197 -0.73 5.19 -10.83
N ILE A 198 -0.61 4.85 -9.54
CA ILE A 198 -0.88 5.78 -8.44
C ILE A 198 -0.01 7.02 -8.58
N PHE A 199 1.32 6.87 -8.68
CA PHE A 199 2.26 7.98 -8.70
C PHE A 199 2.04 8.95 -9.87
N ARG A 200 1.53 8.46 -11.00
CA ARG A 200 1.21 9.28 -12.18
C ARG A 200 -0.18 9.92 -12.11
N HIS A 201 -0.98 9.56 -11.13
CA HIS A 201 -2.33 10.10 -11.00
C HIS A 201 -2.29 11.63 -10.74
N PRO A 202 -3.10 12.44 -11.43
CA PRO A 202 -3.08 13.91 -11.29
C PRO A 202 -3.32 14.42 -9.86
N ASN A 203 -3.98 13.63 -9.02
CA ASN A 203 -4.28 14.02 -7.64
C ASN A 203 -3.09 13.91 -6.68
N VAL A 204 -2.03 13.15 -7.00
CA VAL A 204 -0.91 12.94 -6.07
C VAL A 204 -0.23 14.25 -5.64
N GLY A 205 -0.17 15.23 -6.54
CA GLY A 205 0.43 16.51 -6.22
C GLY A 205 -0.47 17.40 -5.34
N PRO A 206 -1.73 17.62 -5.70
CA PRO A 206 -2.64 18.48 -4.95
C PRO A 206 -3.23 17.85 -3.69
N PHE A 207 -3.25 16.51 -3.55
CA PHE A 207 -3.70 15.81 -2.36
C PHE A 207 -2.66 15.87 -1.24
#